data_1bf9f10eb88f74f5ba5e53b3a8696c1c
#
_entry.id   1bf9f10eb88f74f5ba5e53b3a8696c1c
#
_cell.length_a   1.000
_cell.length_b   1.000
_cell.length_c   1.000
_cell.angle_alpha   90.00
_cell.angle_beta   90.00
_cell.angle_gamma   90.00
#
_symmetry.space_group_name_H-M   'P 1'
#
loop_
_entity.id
_entity.type
_entity.pdbx_description
1 polymer ?
#
loop_
_entity_poly.entity_id
_entity_poly.type
_entity_poly.pdbx_seq_one_letter_code
_entity_poly.pdbx_strand_id
1 'polypeptide(L)'
;VVPYIHIWMDNHSRKILTYRVDTTQKEDIALISLRLLIETYGIPDSILTDQGSIYQGQAFRHCAHCLGITHRKTKPYTPMAKGALERLNGSLDALLTPIKNMDNLKYDQFVLMIDRWVKEYNAKPHSALTYTDKSGKKVQMSPNQAFELDSLNKTKRYPPEDILNLAFLTFSSRRVSKDGTISFKGKLFKVS
;
A
#
# COMPACT_ATOMS: atom_id res chain seq x y z
N VAL A 1 -4.59 5.25 21.83
CA VAL A 1 -4.99 5.31 20.41
C VAL A 1 -4.48 4.06 19.74
N VAL A 2 -5.36 3.30 19.07
CA VAL A 2 -4.95 2.10 18.32
C VAL A 2 -4.42 2.55 16.95
N PRO A 3 -3.15 2.28 16.62
CA PRO A 3 -2.60 2.64 15.32
C PRO A 3 -3.12 1.70 14.22
N TYR A 4 -3.29 2.23 13.01
CA TYR A 4 -3.56 1.49 11.80
C TYR A 4 -2.27 1.29 11.02
N ILE A 5 -2.08 0.11 10.47
CA ILE A 5 -0.94 -0.21 9.62
C ILE A 5 -1.46 -0.46 8.21
N HIS A 6 -1.10 0.41 7.29
CA HIS A 6 -1.40 0.25 5.87
C HIS A 6 -0.20 -0.36 5.16
N ILE A 7 -0.39 -1.43 4.39
CA ILE A 7 0.69 -2.19 3.75
C ILE A 7 0.38 -2.39 2.27
N TRP A 8 1.35 -2.10 1.42
CA TRP A 8 1.37 -2.54 0.03
C TRP A 8 2.35 -3.70 -0.12
N MET A 9 1.87 -4.82 -0.59
CA MET A 9 2.65 -6.05 -0.77
C MET A 9 2.59 -6.49 -2.23
N ASP A 10 3.74 -6.90 -2.78
CA ASP A 10 3.75 -7.57 -4.08
C ASP A 10 3.17 -8.98 -3.96
N ASN A 11 2.16 -9.25 -4.78
CA ASN A 11 1.41 -10.50 -4.66
C ASN A 11 2.22 -11.73 -5.11
N HIS A 12 3.20 -11.56 -5.99
CA HIS A 12 4.05 -12.67 -6.47
C HIS A 12 5.15 -12.99 -5.46
N SER A 13 5.99 -12.02 -5.16
CA SER A 13 7.15 -12.19 -4.26
C SER A 13 6.82 -12.15 -2.78
N ARG A 14 5.60 -11.76 -2.41
CA ARG A 14 5.18 -11.52 -1.01
C ARG A 14 5.95 -10.40 -0.31
N LYS A 15 6.75 -9.63 -1.03
CA LYS A 15 7.52 -8.53 -0.48
C LYS A 15 6.61 -7.39 -0.05
N ILE A 16 6.76 -6.92 1.17
CA ILE A 16 6.20 -5.65 1.63
C ILE A 16 6.99 -4.55 0.93
N LEU A 17 6.34 -3.84 0.02
CA LEU A 17 6.96 -2.77 -0.78
C LEU A 17 7.00 -1.46 -0.01
N THR A 18 5.85 -1.05 0.52
CA THR A 18 5.72 0.13 1.37
C THR A 18 4.72 -0.13 2.48
N TYR A 19 4.87 0.58 3.58
CA TYR A 19 3.92 0.56 4.67
C TYR A 19 3.80 1.97 5.27
N ARG A 20 2.70 2.19 5.98
CA ARG A 20 2.48 3.40 6.76
C ARG A 20 1.75 3.06 8.04
N VAL A 21 2.21 3.67 9.13
CA VAL A 21 1.52 3.63 10.43
C VAL A 21 0.81 4.96 10.61
N ASP A 22 -0.46 4.93 11.01
CA ASP A 22 -1.22 6.15 11.27
C ASP A 22 -2.25 5.91 12.39
N THR A 23 -2.80 6.97 12.92
CA THR A 23 -3.84 6.94 13.98
C THR A 23 -5.25 6.99 13.40
N THR A 24 -5.40 7.13 12.08
CA THR A 24 -6.68 7.23 11.38
C THR A 24 -6.69 6.40 10.10
N GLN A 25 -7.88 5.91 9.72
CA GLN A 25 -8.12 5.27 8.42
C GLN A 25 -8.72 6.28 7.44
N LYS A 26 -7.91 7.15 6.86
CA LYS A 26 -8.36 8.09 5.82
C LYS A 26 -7.83 7.69 4.46
N GLU A 27 -8.54 8.09 3.40
CA GLU A 27 -8.13 7.89 2.01
C GLU A 27 -6.71 8.44 1.73
N ASP A 28 -6.34 9.53 2.38
CA ASP A 28 -5.03 10.17 2.25
C ASP A 28 -3.87 9.21 2.55
N ILE A 29 -4.05 8.29 3.50
CA ILE A 29 -3.01 7.32 3.89
C ILE A 29 -2.74 6.34 2.75
N ALA A 30 -3.81 5.83 2.12
CA ALA A 30 -3.70 4.93 0.99
C ALA A 30 -3.01 5.64 -0.20
N LEU A 31 -3.36 6.89 -0.46
CA LEU A 31 -2.77 7.69 -1.53
C LEU A 31 -1.30 8.02 -1.27
N ILE A 32 -0.95 8.47 -0.06
CA ILE A 32 0.45 8.79 0.29
C ILE A 32 1.34 7.55 0.18
N SER A 33 0.87 6.40 0.69
CA SER A 33 1.64 5.16 0.61
C SER A 33 1.73 4.61 -0.81
N LEU A 34 0.69 4.80 -1.65
CA LEU A 34 0.72 4.45 -3.06
C LEU A 34 1.68 5.34 -3.84
N ARG A 35 1.73 6.65 -3.55
CA ARG A 35 2.69 7.56 -4.16
C ARG A 35 4.12 7.10 -3.88
N LEU A 36 4.45 6.82 -2.62
CA LEU A 36 5.76 6.31 -2.22
C LEU A 36 6.11 5.00 -2.93
N LEU A 37 5.13 4.10 -3.09
CA LEU A 37 5.30 2.86 -3.85
C LEU A 37 5.70 3.14 -5.30
N ILE A 38 4.98 4.06 -5.97
CA ILE A 38 5.23 4.38 -7.38
C ILE A 38 6.57 5.08 -7.56
N GLU A 39 6.92 6.01 -6.70
CA GLU A 39 8.22 6.70 -6.71
C GLU A 39 9.39 5.72 -6.51
N THR A 40 9.20 4.68 -5.69
CA THR A 40 10.26 3.71 -5.37
C THR A 40 10.34 2.55 -6.37
N TYR A 41 9.20 2.01 -6.76
CA TYR A 41 9.12 0.75 -7.51
C TYR A 41 8.52 0.88 -8.91
N GLY A 42 7.98 2.05 -9.25
CA GLY A 42 7.27 2.30 -10.50
C GLY A 42 5.78 2.01 -10.42
N ILE A 43 5.07 2.29 -11.53
CA ILE A 43 3.61 2.11 -11.63
C ILE A 43 3.29 0.60 -11.68
N PRO A 44 2.47 0.07 -10.76
CA PRO A 44 1.99 -1.30 -10.84
C PRO A 44 0.95 -1.48 -11.97
N ASP A 45 0.93 -2.63 -12.63
CA ASP A 45 -0.08 -2.93 -13.65
C ASP A 45 -1.48 -3.07 -13.03
N SER A 46 -1.54 -3.62 -11.82
CA SER A 46 -2.80 -3.74 -11.10
C SER A 46 -2.61 -3.67 -9.59
N ILE A 47 -3.65 -3.18 -8.92
CA ILE A 47 -3.76 -3.14 -7.46
C ILE A 47 -4.97 -3.97 -7.07
N LEU A 48 -4.79 -4.85 -6.09
CA LEU A 48 -5.87 -5.62 -5.47
C LEU A 48 -6.09 -5.09 -4.05
N THR A 49 -7.32 -4.65 -3.77
CA THR A 49 -7.70 -4.17 -2.42
C THR A 49 -8.93 -4.92 -1.93
N ASP A 50 -9.20 -4.82 -0.66
CA ASP A 50 -10.52 -5.16 -0.12
C ASP A 50 -11.57 -4.11 -0.52
N GLN A 51 -12.78 -4.23 0.03
CA GLN A 51 -13.86 -3.27 -0.20
C GLN A 51 -13.83 -2.08 0.78
N GLY A 52 -12.71 -1.84 1.44
CA GLY A 52 -12.53 -0.75 2.39
C GLY A 52 -12.84 0.62 1.77
N SER A 53 -13.47 1.49 2.53
CA SER A 53 -13.89 2.84 2.08
C SER A 53 -12.73 3.70 1.59
N ILE A 54 -11.52 3.50 2.14
CA ILE A 54 -10.30 4.24 1.77
C ILE A 54 -9.87 4.02 0.30
N TYR A 55 -10.30 2.91 -0.32
CA TYR A 55 -10.02 2.60 -1.73
C TYR A 55 -11.19 2.91 -2.67
N GLN A 56 -12.30 3.40 -2.13
CA GLN A 56 -13.51 3.69 -2.91
C GLN A 56 -13.68 5.19 -3.18
N GLY A 57 -12.84 6.02 -2.60
CA GLY A 57 -12.85 7.47 -2.76
C GLY A 57 -12.61 7.91 -4.20
N GLN A 58 -13.02 9.13 -4.49
CA GLN A 58 -12.86 9.72 -5.83
C GLN A 58 -11.38 9.91 -6.16
N ALA A 59 -10.56 10.34 -5.18
CA ALA A 59 -9.15 10.59 -5.38
C ALA A 59 -8.38 9.30 -5.71
N PHE A 60 -8.69 8.18 -5.04
CA PHE A 60 -8.07 6.89 -5.33
C PHE A 60 -8.41 6.39 -6.75
N ARG A 61 -9.68 6.49 -7.15
CA ARG A 61 -10.11 6.12 -8.51
C ARG A 61 -9.48 6.99 -9.58
N HIS A 62 -9.39 8.30 -9.33
CA HIS A 62 -8.70 9.24 -10.23
C HIS A 62 -7.22 8.88 -10.39
N CYS A 63 -6.52 8.64 -9.28
CA CYS A 63 -5.13 8.22 -9.30
C CYS A 63 -4.91 6.95 -10.13
N ALA A 64 -5.71 5.91 -9.89
CA ALA A 64 -5.62 4.66 -10.64
C ALA A 64 -5.88 4.88 -12.14
N HIS A 65 -6.86 5.71 -12.51
CA HIS A 65 -7.18 6.03 -13.90
C HIS A 65 -6.05 6.80 -14.59
N CYS A 66 -5.55 7.88 -13.98
CA CYS A 66 -4.47 8.71 -14.56
C CYS A 66 -3.19 7.91 -14.81
N LEU A 67 -2.88 6.95 -13.94
CA LEU A 67 -1.67 6.14 -14.04
C LEU A 67 -1.86 4.83 -14.81
N GLY A 68 -3.07 4.56 -15.32
CA GLY A 68 -3.39 3.33 -16.03
C GLY A 68 -3.31 2.08 -15.16
N ILE A 69 -3.57 2.22 -13.86
CA ILE A 69 -3.55 1.11 -12.90
C ILE A 69 -4.91 0.40 -12.91
N THR A 70 -4.90 -0.91 -13.15
CA THR A 70 -6.12 -1.71 -13.02
C THR A 70 -6.46 -1.94 -11.55
N HIS A 71 -7.48 -1.26 -11.05
CA HIS A 71 -7.95 -1.48 -9.68
C HIS A 71 -8.93 -2.65 -9.61
N ARG A 72 -8.53 -3.71 -8.91
CA ARG A 72 -9.33 -4.91 -8.66
C ARG A 72 -9.74 -4.96 -7.19
N LYS A 73 -10.99 -5.35 -6.95
CA LYS A 73 -11.50 -5.55 -5.58
C LYS A 73 -11.62 -7.05 -5.31
N THR A 74 -11.21 -7.47 -4.12
CA THR A 74 -11.44 -8.85 -3.68
C THR A 74 -12.93 -9.10 -3.57
N LYS A 75 -13.41 -10.15 -4.24
CA LYS A 75 -14.78 -10.63 -4.00
C LYS A 75 -14.83 -11.30 -2.62
N PRO A 76 -15.94 -11.15 -1.88
CA PRO A 76 -16.16 -11.99 -0.72
C PRO A 76 -15.98 -13.47 -1.13
N TYR A 77 -15.27 -14.25 -0.31
CA TYR A 77 -15.06 -15.70 -0.52
C TYR A 77 -14.12 -16.12 -1.67
N THR A 78 -13.12 -15.33 -2.06
CA THR A 78 -12.06 -15.77 -3.00
C THR A 78 -10.85 -16.34 -2.23
N PRO A 79 -10.61 -17.67 -2.19
CA PRO A 79 -9.60 -18.28 -1.30
C PRO A 79 -8.15 -17.92 -1.64
N MET A 80 -7.81 -17.75 -2.92
CA MET A 80 -6.41 -17.53 -3.33
C MET A 80 -5.84 -16.16 -2.95
N ALA A 81 -6.66 -15.11 -3.00
CA ALA A 81 -6.25 -13.77 -2.58
C ALA A 81 -6.16 -13.65 -1.04
N LYS A 82 -6.98 -14.43 -0.34
CA LYS A 82 -7.00 -14.46 1.14
C LYS A 82 -5.76 -15.12 1.74
N GLY A 83 -5.27 -16.22 1.18
CA GLY A 83 -4.18 -16.98 1.78
C GLY A 83 -2.84 -16.24 1.92
N ALA A 84 -2.56 -15.26 1.06
CA ALA A 84 -1.39 -14.41 1.18
C ALA A 84 -1.57 -13.36 2.28
N LEU A 85 -2.74 -12.72 2.28
CA LEU A 85 -3.10 -11.69 3.25
C LEU A 85 -3.27 -12.29 4.66
N GLU A 86 -3.87 -13.46 4.75
CA GLU A 86 -4.02 -14.19 6.03
C GLU A 86 -2.66 -14.54 6.66
N ARG A 87 -1.69 -14.99 5.84
CA ARG A 87 -0.32 -15.26 6.34
C ARG A 87 0.41 -13.99 6.75
N LEU A 88 0.25 -12.90 6.00
CA LEU A 88 0.81 -11.60 6.37
C LEU A 88 0.21 -11.14 7.70
N ASN A 89 -1.13 -11.19 7.82
CA ASN A 89 -1.84 -10.81 9.05
C ASN A 89 -1.43 -11.70 10.23
N GLY A 90 -1.31 -13.01 10.03
CA GLY A 90 -0.83 -13.91 11.09
C GLY A 90 0.59 -13.59 11.56
N SER A 91 1.49 -13.21 10.65
CA SER A 91 2.84 -12.74 10.99
C SER A 91 2.82 -11.39 11.74
N LEU A 92 1.93 -10.49 11.34
CA LEU A 92 1.75 -9.21 12.01
C LEU A 92 1.10 -9.39 13.39
N ASP A 93 0.10 -10.24 13.51
CA ASP A 93 -0.55 -10.56 14.80
C ASP A 93 0.42 -11.18 15.80
N ALA A 94 1.35 -12.03 15.34
CA ALA A 94 2.41 -12.57 16.18
C ALA A 94 3.32 -11.47 16.77
N LEU A 95 3.58 -10.39 16.02
CA LEU A 95 4.29 -9.21 16.51
C LEU A 95 3.41 -8.40 17.47
N LEU A 96 2.15 -8.18 17.11
CA LEU A 96 1.26 -7.25 17.84
C LEU A 96 0.74 -7.84 19.16
N THR A 97 0.63 -9.16 19.28
CA THR A 97 0.08 -9.82 20.47
C THR A 97 0.87 -9.49 21.75
N PRO A 98 2.21 -9.57 21.78
CA PRO A 98 2.97 -9.14 22.95
C PRO A 98 2.85 -7.64 23.24
N ILE A 99 2.72 -6.84 22.18
CA ILE A 99 2.68 -5.37 22.28
C ILE A 99 1.38 -4.86 22.91
N LYS A 100 0.26 -5.56 22.70
CA LYS A 100 -1.05 -5.20 23.29
C LYS A 100 -1.03 -5.10 24.81
N ASN A 101 -0.09 -5.80 25.45
CA ASN A 101 0.06 -5.85 26.89
C ASN A 101 1.20 -4.93 27.41
N MET A 102 1.80 -4.12 26.53
CA MET A 102 2.85 -3.19 26.93
C MET A 102 2.24 -1.85 27.36
N ASP A 103 2.31 -1.56 28.65
CA ASP A 103 1.97 -0.24 29.17
C ASP A 103 2.99 0.79 28.70
N ASN A 104 2.51 1.95 28.24
CA ASN A 104 3.34 3.10 27.86
C ASN A 104 4.19 2.97 26.57
N LEU A 105 3.82 2.10 25.63
CA LEU A 105 4.47 2.07 24.32
C LEU A 105 4.22 3.39 23.57
N LYS A 106 5.29 4.14 23.29
CA LYS A 106 5.23 5.39 22.53
C LYS A 106 5.04 5.10 21.04
N TYR A 107 4.37 6.02 20.34
CA TYR A 107 4.12 5.91 18.90
C TYR A 107 5.40 5.68 18.09
N ASP A 108 6.47 6.45 18.35
CA ASP A 108 7.74 6.31 17.64
C ASP A 108 8.38 4.93 17.85
N GLN A 109 8.28 4.37 19.06
CA GLN A 109 8.76 3.02 19.34
C GLN A 109 7.96 1.97 18.56
N PHE A 110 6.64 2.15 18.48
CA PHE A 110 5.78 1.28 17.68
C PHE A 110 6.17 1.32 16.19
N VAL A 111 6.39 2.52 15.63
CA VAL A 111 6.84 2.69 14.25
C VAL A 111 8.17 1.98 14.00
N LEU A 112 9.15 2.12 14.91
CA LEU A 112 10.43 1.43 14.80
C LEU A 112 10.31 -0.10 14.87
N MET A 113 9.37 -0.61 15.67
CA MET A 113 9.10 -2.06 15.75
C MET A 113 8.51 -2.58 14.43
N ILE A 114 7.58 -1.84 13.83
CA ILE A 114 7.02 -2.19 12.51
C ILE A 114 8.10 -2.12 11.44
N ASP A 115 8.97 -1.10 11.44
CA ASP A 115 10.09 -1.01 10.49
C ASP A 115 11.01 -2.23 10.56
N ARG A 116 11.41 -2.62 11.78
CA ARG A 116 12.22 -3.81 12.00
C ARG A 116 11.53 -5.08 11.53
N TRP A 117 10.26 -5.24 11.87
CA TRP A 117 9.47 -6.39 11.45
C TRP A 117 9.36 -6.49 9.93
N VAL A 118 9.11 -5.38 9.22
CA VAL A 118 9.06 -5.36 7.75
C VAL A 118 10.39 -5.79 7.15
N LYS A 119 11.51 -5.29 7.66
CA LYS A 119 12.85 -5.69 7.21
C LYS A 119 13.11 -7.18 7.43
N GLU A 120 12.77 -7.69 8.60
CA GLU A 120 12.91 -9.10 8.92
C GLU A 120 11.99 -9.98 8.08
N TYR A 121 10.72 -9.59 7.92
CA TYR A 121 9.75 -10.30 7.08
C TYR A 121 10.27 -10.43 5.64
N ASN A 122 10.75 -9.34 5.06
CA ASN A 122 11.26 -9.33 3.70
C ASN A 122 12.58 -10.12 3.51
N ALA A 123 13.35 -10.32 4.58
CA ALA A 123 14.62 -11.04 4.55
C ALA A 123 14.52 -12.53 4.90
N LYS A 124 13.47 -12.95 5.61
CA LYS A 124 13.30 -14.36 6.01
C LYS A 124 12.79 -15.24 4.85
N PRO A 125 13.28 -16.48 4.71
CA PRO A 125 12.73 -17.43 3.76
C PRO A 125 11.22 -17.64 3.98
N HIS A 126 10.47 -17.68 2.88
CA HIS A 126 9.02 -17.80 2.92
C HIS A 126 8.57 -19.14 2.32
N SER A 127 7.74 -19.90 3.04
CA SER A 127 7.33 -21.27 2.66
C SER A 127 6.64 -21.37 1.29
N ALA A 128 5.97 -20.29 0.84
CA ALA A 128 5.31 -20.25 -0.47
C ALA A 128 6.26 -19.83 -1.63
N LEU A 129 7.50 -19.44 -1.32
CA LEU A 129 8.48 -18.99 -2.29
C LEU A 129 9.57 -20.03 -2.40
N THR A 130 9.43 -20.93 -3.36
CA THR A 130 10.41 -22.01 -3.60
C THR A 130 10.90 -21.98 -5.04
N TYR A 131 12.17 -22.23 -5.22
CA TYR A 131 12.76 -22.52 -6.54
C TYR A 131 13.53 -23.83 -6.50
N THR A 132 13.77 -24.41 -7.66
CA THR A 132 14.59 -25.59 -7.77
C THR A 132 16.01 -25.16 -8.20
N ASP A 133 17.00 -25.47 -7.39
CA ASP A 133 18.40 -25.18 -7.69
C ASP A 133 18.95 -26.08 -8.80
N LYS A 134 20.20 -25.81 -9.20
CA LYS A 134 20.89 -26.60 -10.26
C LYS A 134 21.07 -28.07 -9.91
N SER A 135 20.96 -28.44 -8.64
CA SER A 135 21.05 -29.84 -8.16
C SER A 135 19.68 -30.54 -8.12
N GLY A 136 18.60 -29.84 -8.48
CA GLY A 136 17.24 -30.37 -8.40
C GLY A 136 16.59 -30.22 -7.02
N LYS A 137 17.26 -29.58 -6.06
CA LYS A 137 16.77 -29.41 -4.70
C LYS A 137 15.84 -28.19 -4.61
N LYS A 138 14.71 -28.33 -3.93
CA LYS A 138 13.82 -27.21 -3.60
C LYS A 138 14.43 -26.38 -2.48
N VAL A 139 14.62 -25.08 -2.75
CA VAL A 139 15.16 -24.11 -1.81
C VAL A 139 14.13 -23.00 -1.63
N GLN A 140 13.95 -22.55 -0.38
CA GLN A 140 13.07 -21.41 -0.07
C GLN A 140 13.80 -20.10 -0.31
N MET A 141 13.08 -19.13 -0.86
CA MET A 141 13.54 -17.75 -1.03
C MET A 141 12.90 -16.82 -0.02
N SER A 142 13.61 -15.74 0.28
CA SER A 142 13.00 -14.60 0.95
C SER A 142 12.17 -13.76 -0.04
N PRO A 143 11.20 -12.98 0.44
CA PRO A 143 10.48 -11.99 -0.38
C PRO A 143 11.41 -11.06 -1.15
N ASN A 144 12.52 -10.60 -0.55
CA ASN A 144 13.51 -9.79 -1.25
C ASN A 144 14.12 -10.51 -2.44
N GLN A 145 14.59 -11.73 -2.25
CA GLN A 145 15.20 -12.54 -3.34
C GLN A 145 14.21 -12.82 -4.47
N ALA A 146 12.96 -13.18 -4.12
CA ALA A 146 11.93 -13.44 -5.12
C ALA A 146 11.58 -12.16 -5.91
N PHE A 147 11.51 -11.01 -5.26
CA PHE A 147 11.24 -9.73 -5.91
C PHE A 147 12.39 -9.29 -6.83
N GLU A 148 13.64 -9.48 -6.42
CA GLU A 148 14.81 -9.17 -7.23
C GLU A 148 14.85 -9.99 -8.50
N LEU A 149 14.65 -11.31 -8.40
CA LEU A 149 14.59 -12.20 -9.57
C LEU A 149 13.50 -11.81 -10.55
N ASP A 150 12.32 -11.46 -10.05
CA ASP A 150 11.18 -11.05 -10.87
C ASP A 150 11.42 -9.68 -11.55
N SER A 151 12.13 -8.79 -10.85
CA SER A 151 12.48 -7.45 -11.34
C SER A 151 13.50 -7.46 -12.47
N LEU A 152 14.35 -8.48 -12.59
CA LEU A 152 15.34 -8.60 -13.67
C LEU A 152 14.68 -8.69 -15.06
N ASN A 153 13.46 -9.18 -15.13
CA ASN A 153 12.74 -9.42 -16.38
C ASN A 153 11.62 -8.40 -16.65
N LYS A 154 11.47 -7.38 -15.81
CA LYS A 154 10.38 -6.39 -15.92
C LYS A 154 10.91 -4.98 -16.07
N THR A 155 10.42 -4.28 -17.08
CA THR A 155 10.67 -2.85 -17.24
C THR A 155 9.77 -2.06 -16.29
N LYS A 156 10.37 -1.33 -15.36
CA LYS A 156 9.65 -0.44 -14.46
C LYS A 156 9.22 0.82 -15.21
N ARG A 157 7.96 1.20 -15.07
CA ARG A 157 7.41 2.43 -15.63
C ARG A 157 7.32 3.49 -14.53
N TYR A 158 7.99 4.62 -14.73
CA TYR A 158 7.89 5.77 -13.85
C TYR A 158 7.16 6.89 -14.56
N PRO A 159 6.15 7.52 -13.94
CA PRO A 159 5.46 8.64 -14.57
C PRO A 159 6.34 9.89 -14.51
N PRO A 160 6.24 10.81 -15.48
CA PRO A 160 6.74 12.18 -15.33
C PRO A 160 6.16 12.83 -14.07
N GLU A 161 6.90 13.77 -13.48
CA GLU A 161 6.52 14.38 -12.21
C GLU A 161 5.18 15.13 -12.26
N ASP A 162 4.91 15.82 -13.35
CA ASP A 162 3.66 16.54 -13.61
C ASP A 162 2.47 15.57 -13.66
N ILE A 163 2.61 14.41 -14.33
CA ILE A 163 1.60 13.37 -14.37
C ILE A 163 1.41 12.74 -13.00
N LEU A 164 2.50 12.49 -12.26
CA LEU A 164 2.43 11.99 -10.90
C LEU A 164 1.66 12.97 -9.99
N ASN A 165 2.00 14.25 -10.05
CA ASN A 165 1.32 15.27 -9.26
C ASN A 165 -0.16 15.40 -9.64
N LEU A 166 -0.51 15.33 -10.92
CA LEU A 166 -1.89 15.34 -11.40
C LEU A 166 -2.67 14.13 -10.87
N ALA A 167 -2.07 12.95 -10.90
CA ALA A 167 -2.71 11.71 -10.45
C ALA A 167 -3.06 11.72 -8.96
N PHE A 168 -2.28 12.43 -8.15
CA PHE A 168 -2.50 12.53 -6.70
C PHE A 168 -3.23 13.79 -6.25
N LEU A 169 -3.94 14.47 -7.16
CA LEU A 169 -4.83 15.57 -6.78
C LEU A 169 -5.98 15.05 -5.91
N THR A 170 -6.29 15.82 -4.88
CA THR A 170 -7.46 15.58 -4.04
C THR A 170 -8.64 16.44 -4.52
N PHE A 171 -9.84 15.88 -4.45
CA PHE A 171 -11.05 16.54 -4.91
C PHE A 171 -11.92 16.93 -3.72
N SER A 172 -12.50 18.12 -3.81
CA SER A 172 -13.54 18.52 -2.85
C SER A 172 -14.66 19.23 -3.58
N SER A 173 -15.88 18.73 -3.40
CA SER A 173 -17.07 19.41 -3.91
C SER A 173 -17.35 20.65 -3.08
N ARG A 174 -17.68 21.74 -3.74
CA ARG A 174 -18.14 22.98 -3.10
C ARG A 174 -19.38 23.49 -3.81
N ARG A 175 -20.29 24.06 -3.05
CA ARG A 175 -21.45 24.74 -3.60
C ARG A 175 -21.02 26.13 -4.08
N VAL A 176 -21.38 26.47 -5.29
CA VAL A 176 -21.23 27.83 -5.81
C VAL A 176 -22.28 28.69 -5.13
N SER A 177 -21.87 29.81 -4.56
CA SER A 177 -22.77 30.79 -3.95
C SER A 177 -23.50 31.63 -5.03
N LYS A 178 -24.54 32.38 -4.65
CA LYS A 178 -25.36 33.15 -5.59
C LYS A 178 -24.57 34.24 -6.35
N ASP A 179 -23.48 34.69 -5.77
CA ASP A 179 -22.54 35.67 -6.34
C ASP A 179 -21.45 35.05 -7.24
N GLY A 180 -21.56 33.75 -7.55
CA GLY A 180 -20.61 33.05 -8.41
C GLY A 180 -19.28 32.75 -7.73
N THR A 181 -19.23 32.69 -6.41
CA THR A 181 -18.00 32.38 -5.67
C THR A 181 -18.07 31.01 -5.00
N ILE A 182 -16.88 30.39 -4.80
CA ILE A 182 -16.69 29.20 -3.96
C ILE A 182 -15.72 29.53 -2.83
N SER A 183 -15.99 29.02 -1.63
CA SER A 183 -15.06 29.08 -0.51
C SER A 183 -14.27 27.78 -0.38
N PHE A 184 -12.95 27.89 -0.34
CA PHE A 184 -12.06 26.75 -0.14
C PHE A 184 -10.88 27.13 0.76
N LYS A 185 -10.71 26.42 1.88
CA LYS A 185 -9.65 26.67 2.89
C LYS A 185 -9.57 28.15 3.30
N GLY A 186 -10.72 28.78 3.54
CA GLY A 186 -10.81 30.18 3.97
C GLY A 186 -10.56 31.24 2.88
N LYS A 187 -10.35 30.82 1.63
CA LYS A 187 -10.19 31.71 0.48
C LYS A 187 -11.42 31.64 -0.42
N LEU A 188 -11.78 32.79 -1.01
CA LEU A 188 -12.85 32.89 -1.99
C LEU A 188 -12.27 32.87 -3.41
N PHE A 189 -12.87 32.04 -4.26
CA PHE A 189 -12.53 31.92 -5.68
C PHE A 189 -13.76 32.25 -6.51
N LYS A 190 -13.62 33.13 -7.50
CA LYS A 190 -14.67 33.41 -8.45
C LYS A 190 -14.72 32.31 -9.50
N VAL A 191 -15.91 31.80 -9.77
CA VAL A 191 -16.16 30.83 -10.83
C VAL A 191 -16.66 31.62 -12.02
N SER A 192 -15.88 31.66 -13.07
CA SER A 192 -16.24 32.28 -14.36
C SER A 192 -17.00 31.30 -15.23
#